data_d03e358eb2ca9087e9f083c65532dbd6
#
_entry.id   d03e358eb2ca9087e9f083c65532dbd6
#
_cell.length_a   1.000
_cell.length_b   1.000
_cell.length_c   1.000
_cell.angle_alpha   90.00
_cell.angle_beta   90.00
_cell.angle_gamma   90.00
#
_symmetry.space_group_name_H-M   'P 1'
#
loop_
_entity.id
_entity.type
_entity.pdbx_description
1 polymer ?
#
loop_
_entity_poly.entity_id
_entity_poly.type
_entity_poly.pdbx_seq_one_letter_code
_entity_poly.pdbx_strand_id
1 'polypeptide(L)'
;MSEEVIAIEGGHKLNGTVTISGAKNATVALIPSIVLSDEPVEIYNVPEISDVDALTVLLEELNCVVERDISVGEIGVDPRNMKNIPLVSDAVDKLRASYYFMGALLGKYKEVTIRMPGGCYLGPRPIDLHLKGFEALGADINYDEETGTYHLKADELIGTEIYLDFASVGATINIMLAAVKAKGRTVIENAAKEPEIIDVANLLTKMGARIRGVGTDTITIDGVEHMHGAYHEIIPDRIEAGTFLIIAAAIGEKMVIQNIIPQHLDALISKLKEMGIKMEKIGDSIVVYGNDGNLKPVEVKTQIYPGFATDLQQPLTTLLTQGNGQSKVSETIYKERFKHCAQLNKM
;
A
#
# COMPACT_ATOMS: atom_id res chain seq x y z
N MET A 1 19.10 -16.78 -18.77
CA MET A 1 18.24 -16.59 -17.58
C MET A 1 17.60 -17.93 -17.32
N SER A 2 17.77 -18.51 -16.14
CA SER A 2 17.04 -19.73 -15.74
C SER A 2 15.56 -19.36 -15.64
N GLU A 3 14.72 -20.13 -16.32
CA GLU A 3 13.27 -19.97 -16.20
C GLU A 3 12.86 -20.43 -14.80
N GLU A 4 12.30 -19.53 -13.98
CA GLU A 4 11.74 -19.88 -12.68
C GLU A 4 10.34 -20.45 -12.90
N VAL A 5 10.08 -21.59 -12.31
CA VAL A 5 8.76 -22.28 -12.43
C VAL A 5 8.23 -22.61 -11.04
N ILE A 6 6.92 -22.50 -10.88
CA ILE A 6 6.20 -23.00 -9.69
C ILE A 6 5.58 -24.34 -10.07
N ALA A 7 6.01 -25.41 -9.38
CA ALA A 7 5.41 -26.74 -9.52
C ALA A 7 4.40 -26.95 -8.37
N ILE A 8 3.16 -27.30 -8.72
CA ILE A 8 2.09 -27.50 -7.75
C ILE A 8 1.58 -28.94 -7.89
N GLU A 9 1.64 -29.70 -6.80
CA GLU A 9 0.99 -31.00 -6.68
C GLU A 9 -0.40 -30.79 -6.05
N GLY A 10 -1.44 -31.01 -6.84
CA GLY A 10 -2.82 -30.83 -6.41
C GLY A 10 -3.39 -32.01 -5.61
N GLY A 11 -4.64 -31.88 -5.16
CA GLY A 11 -5.38 -32.97 -4.49
C GLY A 11 -5.19 -33.04 -2.97
N HIS A 12 -4.38 -32.16 -2.38
CA HIS A 12 -4.13 -32.11 -0.93
C HIS A 12 -5.01 -31.05 -0.24
N LYS A 13 -5.52 -31.39 0.95
CA LYS A 13 -6.15 -30.41 1.83
C LYS A 13 -5.10 -29.74 2.72
N LEU A 14 -5.24 -28.44 2.93
CA LEU A 14 -4.32 -27.66 3.76
C LEU A 14 -4.79 -27.63 5.21
N ASN A 15 -3.83 -27.75 6.12
CA ASN A 15 -4.03 -27.72 7.56
C ASN A 15 -2.84 -27.00 8.23
N GLY A 16 -3.10 -26.25 9.28
CA GLY A 16 -2.03 -25.59 10.04
C GLY A 16 -2.26 -24.11 10.25
N THR A 17 -1.15 -23.38 10.52
CA THR A 17 -1.16 -21.97 10.86
C THR A 17 -0.30 -21.18 9.89
N VAL A 18 -0.82 -20.02 9.47
CA VAL A 18 -0.09 -19.02 8.68
C VAL A 18 -0.03 -17.72 9.48
N THR A 19 1.17 -17.19 9.64
CA THR A 19 1.40 -15.86 10.26
C THR A 19 1.56 -14.82 9.15
N ILE A 20 0.74 -13.80 9.19
CA ILE A 20 0.73 -12.75 8.17
C ILE A 20 1.87 -11.77 8.42
N SER A 21 2.57 -11.40 7.35
CA SER A 21 3.67 -10.44 7.35
C SER A 21 3.18 -8.99 7.33
N GLY A 22 4.10 -8.05 7.47
CA GLY A 22 3.81 -6.62 7.37
C GLY A 22 3.29 -6.23 5.99
N ALA A 23 2.39 -5.25 5.97
CA ALA A 23 1.68 -4.82 4.76
C ALA A 23 2.63 -4.22 3.71
N LYS A 24 2.74 -4.88 2.54
CA LYS A 24 3.50 -4.36 1.40
C LYS A 24 3.13 -2.91 1.08
N ASN A 25 1.83 -2.64 0.94
CA ASN A 25 1.34 -1.32 0.52
C ASN A 25 1.58 -0.22 1.56
N ALA A 26 1.65 -0.56 2.86
CA ALA A 26 2.10 0.37 3.89
C ALA A 26 3.62 0.58 3.82
N THR A 27 4.39 -0.50 3.74
CA THR A 27 5.86 -0.48 3.71
C THR A 27 6.41 0.44 2.64
N VAL A 28 5.89 0.34 1.41
CA VAL A 28 6.37 1.14 0.27
C VAL A 28 6.09 2.63 0.39
N ALA A 29 5.22 3.04 1.32
CA ALA A 29 4.95 4.44 1.64
C ALA A 29 5.66 4.88 2.94
N LEU A 30 5.77 3.99 3.94
CA LEU A 30 6.44 4.25 5.20
C LEU A 30 7.94 4.50 5.00
N ILE A 31 8.63 3.66 4.21
CA ILE A 31 10.06 3.80 3.98
C ILE A 31 10.43 5.16 3.36
N PRO A 32 9.80 5.64 2.27
CA PRO A 32 10.06 6.99 1.77
C PRO A 32 9.71 8.12 2.76
N SER A 33 8.74 7.92 3.65
CA SER A 33 8.35 8.94 4.63
C SER A 33 9.43 9.23 5.68
N ILE A 34 10.36 8.28 5.89
CA ILE A 34 11.47 8.43 6.84
C ILE A 34 12.36 9.63 6.49
N VAL A 35 12.53 9.95 5.20
CA VAL A 35 13.37 11.09 4.78
C VAL A 35 12.90 12.43 5.34
N LEU A 36 11.64 12.53 5.81
CA LEU A 36 11.11 13.71 6.47
C LEU A 36 11.69 13.93 7.88
N SER A 37 12.21 12.88 8.51
CA SER A 37 12.83 12.97 9.84
C SER A 37 14.17 13.71 9.81
N ASP A 38 14.50 14.32 10.94
CA ASP A 38 15.80 14.92 11.22
C ASP A 38 16.68 14.00 12.10
N GLU A 39 16.17 12.83 12.47
CA GLU A 39 16.78 11.83 13.35
C GLU A 39 16.54 10.40 12.82
N PRO A 40 17.29 9.39 13.32
CA PRO A 40 17.09 7.99 12.92
C PRO A 40 15.67 7.48 13.22
N VAL A 41 15.14 6.65 12.31
CA VAL A 41 13.83 5.99 12.42
C VAL A 41 14.02 4.50 12.27
N GLU A 42 13.35 3.72 13.11
CA GLU A 42 13.33 2.25 13.06
C GLU A 42 11.92 1.75 12.75
N ILE A 43 11.82 0.84 11.78
CA ILE A 43 10.56 0.21 11.37
C ILE A 43 10.68 -1.30 11.54
N TYR A 44 9.66 -1.90 12.16
CA TYR A 44 9.53 -3.32 12.43
C TYR A 44 8.42 -3.95 11.60
N ASN A 45 8.41 -5.28 11.54
CA ASN A 45 7.49 -6.08 10.73
C ASN A 45 7.58 -5.75 9.23
N VAL A 46 8.80 -5.46 8.76
CA VAL A 46 9.10 -5.19 7.36
C VAL A 46 9.06 -6.51 6.58
N PRO A 47 8.23 -6.64 5.53
CA PRO A 47 8.16 -7.87 4.75
C PRO A 47 9.44 -8.05 3.90
N GLU A 48 9.82 -9.33 3.68
CA GLU A 48 10.92 -9.68 2.78
C GLU A 48 10.43 -9.68 1.33
N ILE A 49 10.52 -8.53 0.68
CA ILE A 49 10.07 -8.31 -0.71
C ILE A 49 11.07 -7.44 -1.47
N SER A 50 11.15 -7.65 -2.78
CA SER A 50 12.06 -6.91 -3.69
C SER A 50 11.79 -5.39 -3.72
N ASP A 51 10.58 -4.97 -3.40
CA ASP A 51 10.22 -3.54 -3.28
C ASP A 51 11.02 -2.86 -2.16
N VAL A 52 11.26 -3.56 -1.04
CA VAL A 52 12.06 -3.05 0.08
C VAL A 52 13.53 -2.93 -0.34
N ASP A 53 14.06 -3.90 -1.11
CA ASP A 53 15.43 -3.84 -1.63
C ASP A 53 15.62 -2.60 -2.53
N ALA A 54 14.67 -2.34 -3.43
CA ALA A 54 14.71 -1.17 -4.30
C ALA A 54 14.63 0.15 -3.52
N LEU A 55 13.77 0.23 -2.49
CA LEU A 55 13.67 1.41 -1.60
C LEU A 55 14.95 1.64 -0.80
N THR A 56 15.59 0.57 -0.31
CA THR A 56 16.87 0.64 0.38
C THR A 56 17.93 1.26 -0.51
N VAL A 57 18.04 0.80 -1.78
CA VAL A 57 18.97 1.39 -2.75
C VAL A 57 18.71 2.88 -2.95
N LEU A 58 17.45 3.31 -3.07
CA LEU A 58 17.11 4.73 -3.24
C LEU A 58 17.48 5.57 -2.00
N LEU A 59 17.30 5.04 -0.79
CA LEU A 59 17.73 5.71 0.44
C LEU A 59 19.26 5.84 0.53
N GLU A 60 19.99 4.79 0.14
CA GLU A 60 21.47 4.81 0.09
C GLU A 60 21.98 5.80 -0.96
N GLU A 61 21.35 5.88 -2.14
CA GLU A 61 21.65 6.91 -3.15
C GLU A 61 21.46 8.33 -2.59
N LEU A 62 20.40 8.56 -1.79
CA LEU A 62 20.19 9.82 -1.08
C LEU A 62 21.20 10.05 0.07
N ASN A 63 22.17 9.16 0.26
CA ASN A 63 23.18 9.21 1.32
C ASN A 63 22.60 9.02 2.74
N CYS A 64 21.48 8.32 2.88
CA CYS A 64 21.04 7.80 4.18
C CYS A 64 21.90 6.60 4.60
N VAL A 65 22.08 6.41 5.90
CA VAL A 65 22.63 5.15 6.42
C VAL A 65 21.46 4.20 6.66
N VAL A 66 21.51 3.01 6.04
CA VAL A 66 20.45 2.01 6.15
C VAL A 66 21.01 0.76 6.80
N GLU A 67 20.41 0.31 7.89
CA GLU A 67 20.68 -0.96 8.56
C GLU A 67 19.45 -1.84 8.44
N ARG A 68 19.61 -3.09 8.04
CA ARG A 68 18.50 -4.02 7.84
C ARG A 68 18.78 -5.38 8.46
N ASP A 69 17.86 -5.86 9.27
CA ASP A 69 17.84 -7.23 9.77
C ASP A 69 16.60 -7.97 9.22
N ILE A 70 16.83 -8.76 8.15
CA ILE A 70 15.77 -9.53 7.49
C ILE A 70 15.22 -10.61 8.45
N SER A 71 16.03 -11.15 9.34
CA SER A 71 15.64 -12.27 10.21
C SER A 71 14.56 -11.89 11.23
N VAL A 72 14.48 -10.62 11.59
CA VAL A 72 13.47 -10.07 12.52
C VAL A 72 12.53 -9.07 11.83
N GLY A 73 12.71 -8.82 10.52
CA GLY A 73 11.90 -7.88 9.77
C GLY A 73 12.09 -6.43 10.22
N GLU A 74 13.34 -6.00 10.39
CA GLU A 74 13.69 -4.65 10.87
C GLU A 74 14.45 -3.86 9.81
N ILE A 75 14.16 -2.55 9.72
CA ILE A 75 14.94 -1.58 8.97
C ILE A 75 15.13 -0.31 9.81
N GLY A 76 16.39 0.06 10.03
CA GLY A 76 16.80 1.34 10.60
C GLY A 76 17.32 2.27 9.52
N VAL A 77 16.90 3.51 9.52
CA VAL A 77 17.35 4.52 8.54
C VAL A 77 17.76 5.80 9.27
N ASP A 78 18.98 6.23 9.03
CA ASP A 78 19.51 7.51 9.53
C ASP A 78 19.60 8.52 8.37
N PRO A 79 18.68 9.53 8.31
CA PRO A 79 18.64 10.51 7.25
C PRO A 79 19.50 11.77 7.52
N ARG A 80 20.27 11.83 8.64
CA ARG A 80 20.98 13.06 9.05
C ARG A 80 22.01 13.56 8.03
N ASN A 81 22.59 12.66 7.24
CA ASN A 81 23.57 13.00 6.21
C ASN A 81 22.98 12.97 4.79
N MET A 82 21.64 12.92 4.68
CA MET A 82 20.95 12.83 3.41
C MET A 82 21.21 14.03 2.51
N LYS A 83 21.27 13.77 1.20
CA LYS A 83 21.45 14.78 0.15
C LYS A 83 20.28 14.74 -0.83
N ASN A 84 19.79 15.90 -1.21
CA ASN A 84 18.79 16.00 -2.27
C ASN A 84 19.46 15.88 -3.63
N ILE A 85 19.46 14.67 -4.21
CA ILE A 85 19.98 14.39 -5.53
C ILE A 85 18.86 13.90 -6.46
N PRO A 86 18.99 14.03 -7.79
CA PRO A 86 18.02 13.47 -8.72
C PRO A 86 17.89 11.95 -8.59
N LEU A 87 16.68 11.45 -8.41
CA LEU A 87 16.36 10.03 -8.40
C LEU A 87 16.03 9.58 -9.83
N VAL A 88 17.04 9.13 -10.56
CA VAL A 88 16.96 8.75 -11.99
C VAL A 88 17.62 7.39 -12.28
N SER A 89 17.93 6.62 -11.24
CA SER A 89 18.54 5.30 -11.34
C SER A 89 17.54 4.23 -11.79
N ASP A 90 18.07 3.06 -12.15
CA ASP A 90 17.26 1.88 -12.49
C ASP A 90 16.40 1.39 -11.31
N ALA A 91 16.73 1.75 -10.07
CA ALA A 91 15.92 1.41 -8.90
C ALA A 91 14.55 2.11 -8.93
N VAL A 92 14.48 3.35 -9.45
CA VAL A 92 13.22 4.08 -9.67
C VAL A 92 12.35 3.33 -10.69
N ASP A 93 12.95 2.83 -11.77
CA ASP A 93 12.23 2.16 -12.86
C ASP A 93 11.66 0.80 -12.41
N LYS A 94 12.31 0.14 -11.45
CA LYS A 94 11.88 -1.16 -10.90
C LYS A 94 10.71 -1.05 -9.95
N LEU A 95 10.54 0.09 -9.29
CA LEU A 95 9.53 0.28 -8.23
C LEU A 95 8.61 1.45 -8.53
N ARG A 96 7.35 1.15 -8.89
CA ARG A 96 6.35 2.20 -9.08
C ARG A 96 6.19 3.10 -7.86
N ALA A 97 6.20 2.52 -6.65
CA ALA A 97 5.99 3.25 -5.40
C ALA A 97 7.13 4.25 -5.07
N SER A 98 8.21 4.29 -5.86
CA SER A 98 9.25 5.32 -5.75
C SER A 98 8.69 6.74 -5.87
N TYR A 99 7.49 6.92 -6.48
CA TYR A 99 6.81 8.22 -6.53
C TYR A 99 6.51 8.81 -5.14
N TYR A 100 6.49 8.03 -4.05
CA TYR A 100 6.32 8.58 -2.70
C TYR A 100 7.50 9.47 -2.26
N PHE A 101 8.67 9.26 -2.83
CA PHE A 101 9.79 10.20 -2.66
C PHE A 101 9.49 11.60 -3.19
N MET A 102 8.55 11.76 -4.16
CA MET A 102 8.16 13.10 -4.65
C MET A 102 7.62 13.95 -3.50
N GLY A 103 6.61 13.46 -2.77
CA GLY A 103 6.02 14.19 -1.66
C GLY A 103 6.97 14.36 -0.48
N ALA A 104 7.72 13.31 -0.15
CA ALA A 104 8.64 13.34 0.98
C ALA A 104 9.82 14.32 0.75
N LEU A 105 10.49 14.25 -0.40
CA LEU A 105 11.60 15.16 -0.73
C LEU A 105 11.13 16.59 -0.99
N LEU A 106 9.99 16.77 -1.65
CA LEU A 106 9.38 18.09 -1.84
C LEU A 106 9.06 18.73 -0.47
N GLY A 107 8.51 17.97 0.46
CA GLY A 107 8.28 18.42 1.83
C GLY A 107 9.57 18.82 2.54
N LYS A 108 10.61 17.98 2.48
CA LYS A 108 11.90 18.20 3.17
C LYS A 108 12.70 19.34 2.56
N TYR A 109 12.88 19.32 1.22
CA TYR A 109 13.82 20.19 0.53
C TYR A 109 13.18 21.27 -0.33
N LYS A 110 11.85 21.26 -0.50
CA LYS A 110 11.11 22.14 -1.42
C LYS A 110 11.49 21.94 -2.89
N GLU A 111 12.25 20.91 -3.19
CA GLU A 111 12.70 20.56 -4.53
C GLU A 111 12.92 19.06 -4.63
N VAL A 112 12.48 18.48 -5.74
CA VAL A 112 12.74 17.08 -6.07
C VAL A 112 12.84 16.90 -7.57
N THR A 113 13.80 16.08 -7.99
CA THR A 113 13.92 15.60 -9.38
C THR A 113 13.83 14.09 -9.36
N ILE A 114 12.85 13.54 -10.06
CA ILE A 114 12.64 12.09 -10.12
C ILE A 114 12.18 11.66 -11.50
N ARG A 115 12.75 10.55 -12.01
CA ARG A 115 12.25 9.91 -13.22
C ARG A 115 10.86 9.34 -12.97
N MET A 116 9.98 9.41 -13.98
CA MET A 116 8.67 8.79 -13.90
C MET A 116 8.80 7.28 -13.64
N PRO A 117 8.26 6.76 -12.54
CA PRO A 117 8.41 5.35 -12.21
C PRO A 117 7.82 4.45 -13.29
N GLY A 118 8.48 3.33 -13.56
CA GLY A 118 8.04 2.32 -14.50
C GLY A 118 6.62 1.81 -14.23
N GLY A 119 5.91 1.41 -15.29
CA GLY A 119 4.52 0.99 -15.20
C GLY A 119 4.36 -0.46 -14.74
N CYS A 120 3.45 -0.72 -13.82
CA CYS A 120 2.90 -2.04 -13.63
C CYS A 120 1.93 -2.35 -14.78
N TYR A 121 1.90 -3.61 -15.27
CA TYR A 121 1.04 -4.07 -16.39
C TYR A 121 -0.48 -3.98 -16.16
N LEU A 122 -0.94 -3.36 -15.08
CA LEU A 122 -2.35 -3.16 -14.74
C LEU A 122 -3.01 -1.97 -15.49
N GLY A 123 -2.32 -1.37 -16.47
CA GLY A 123 -2.78 -0.22 -17.23
C GLY A 123 -2.23 1.12 -16.72
N PRO A 124 -2.51 2.22 -17.44
CA PRO A 124 -2.06 3.54 -17.07
C PRO A 124 -2.64 3.93 -15.70
N ARG A 125 -1.75 4.39 -14.83
CA ARG A 125 -2.11 4.95 -13.52
C ARG A 125 -1.54 6.36 -13.47
N PRO A 126 -2.28 7.36 -13.93
CA PRO A 126 -1.83 8.73 -13.97
C PRO A 126 -1.50 9.23 -12.55
N ILE A 127 -0.52 10.11 -12.46
CA ILE A 127 -0.14 10.79 -11.20
C ILE A 127 -0.68 12.22 -11.15
N ASP A 128 -1.65 12.54 -12.01
CA ASP A 128 -2.29 13.86 -12.13
C ASP A 128 -2.81 14.38 -10.79
N LEU A 129 -3.45 13.54 -9.97
CA LEU A 129 -3.92 13.93 -8.64
C LEU A 129 -2.77 14.23 -7.66
N HIS A 130 -1.63 13.56 -7.80
CA HIS A 130 -0.42 13.89 -7.01
C HIS A 130 0.08 15.27 -7.40
N LEU A 131 0.25 15.51 -8.70
CA LEU A 131 0.73 16.78 -9.25
C LEU A 131 -0.22 17.93 -8.89
N LYS A 132 -1.55 17.75 -9.06
CA LYS A 132 -2.58 18.70 -8.63
C LYS A 132 -2.41 19.10 -7.16
N GLY A 133 -2.14 18.12 -6.29
CA GLY A 133 -1.92 18.40 -4.88
C GLY A 133 -0.65 19.17 -4.60
N PHE A 134 0.44 18.89 -5.29
CA PHE A 134 1.70 19.62 -5.15
C PHE A 134 1.62 21.04 -5.69
N GLU A 135 0.96 21.24 -6.84
CA GLU A 135 0.68 22.57 -7.39
C GLU A 135 -0.18 23.40 -6.42
N ALA A 136 -1.20 22.80 -5.82
CA ALA A 136 -2.04 23.46 -4.84
C ALA A 136 -1.25 23.90 -3.59
N LEU A 137 -0.22 23.14 -3.18
CA LEU A 137 0.70 23.50 -2.11
C LEU A 137 1.72 24.58 -2.54
N GLY A 138 1.76 24.99 -3.82
CA GLY A 138 2.62 26.03 -4.35
C GLY A 138 3.89 25.53 -5.04
N ALA A 139 3.94 24.27 -5.46
CA ALA A 139 5.05 23.75 -6.25
C ALA A 139 4.88 24.06 -7.75
N ASP A 140 5.92 24.54 -8.38
CA ASP A 140 6.06 24.56 -9.83
C ASP A 140 6.50 23.16 -10.31
N ILE A 141 5.86 22.66 -11.38
CA ILE A 141 6.12 21.33 -11.91
C ILE A 141 6.57 21.44 -13.35
N ASN A 142 7.72 20.86 -13.65
CA ASN A 142 8.22 20.73 -15.00
C ASN A 142 8.43 19.24 -15.32
N TYR A 143 7.98 18.81 -16.49
CA TYR A 143 8.19 17.46 -17.01
C TYR A 143 9.08 17.52 -18.25
N ASP A 144 10.22 16.87 -18.19
CA ASP A 144 11.13 16.68 -19.31
C ASP A 144 10.76 15.40 -20.05
N GLU A 145 10.19 15.54 -21.25
CA GLU A 145 9.77 14.42 -22.08
C GLU A 145 10.97 13.58 -22.61
N GLU A 146 12.15 14.20 -22.80
CA GLU A 146 13.33 13.52 -23.34
C GLU A 146 13.88 12.51 -22.31
N THR A 147 13.91 12.90 -21.04
CA THR A 147 14.45 12.06 -19.95
C THR A 147 13.37 11.32 -19.18
N GLY A 148 12.07 11.65 -19.37
CA GLY A 148 10.96 11.13 -18.59
C GLY A 148 11.00 11.56 -17.13
N THR A 149 11.53 12.76 -16.84
CA THR A 149 11.85 13.21 -15.49
C THR A 149 10.94 14.36 -15.07
N TYR A 150 10.37 14.25 -13.88
CA TYR A 150 9.67 15.33 -13.20
C TYR A 150 10.65 16.15 -12.36
N HIS A 151 10.56 17.46 -12.46
CA HIS A 151 11.23 18.42 -11.59
C HIS A 151 10.18 19.29 -10.91
N LEU A 152 10.08 19.17 -9.59
CA LEU A 152 9.15 19.92 -8.74
C LEU A 152 9.97 20.85 -7.85
N LYS A 153 9.52 22.12 -7.74
CA LYS A 153 10.19 23.13 -6.93
C LYS A 153 9.18 24.12 -6.35
N ALA A 154 9.41 24.54 -5.12
CA ALA A 154 8.66 25.61 -4.45
C ALA A 154 9.63 26.49 -3.66
N ASP A 155 9.37 27.78 -3.59
CA ASP A 155 10.06 28.65 -2.65
C ASP A 155 9.61 28.32 -1.22
N GLU A 156 8.31 28.14 -1.02
CA GLU A 156 7.69 27.70 0.24
C GLU A 156 6.43 26.87 -0.08
N LEU A 157 6.23 25.76 0.62
CA LEU A 157 4.95 25.02 0.55
C LEU A 157 3.95 25.66 1.51
N ILE A 158 2.78 26.02 0.99
CA ILE A 158 1.71 26.68 1.76
C ILE A 158 0.50 25.75 1.86
N GLY A 159 0.06 25.51 3.09
CA GLY A 159 -1.14 24.72 3.36
C GLY A 159 -2.39 25.34 2.76
N THR A 160 -3.23 24.51 2.17
CA THR A 160 -4.46 24.90 1.47
C THR A 160 -5.50 23.78 1.49
N GLU A 161 -6.70 24.04 0.99
CA GLU A 161 -7.74 23.03 0.76
C GLU A 161 -7.53 22.36 -0.60
N ILE A 162 -7.50 21.02 -0.61
CA ILE A 162 -7.23 20.19 -1.79
C ILE A 162 -8.34 19.15 -1.92
N TYR A 163 -9.18 19.29 -2.92
CA TYR A 163 -10.20 18.29 -3.24
C TYR A 163 -9.66 17.28 -4.25
N LEU A 164 -9.73 15.98 -3.93
CA LEU A 164 -9.37 14.89 -4.83
C LEU A 164 -10.59 14.45 -5.64
N ASP A 165 -10.51 14.52 -6.96
CA ASP A 165 -11.61 14.13 -7.85
C ASP A 165 -11.94 12.62 -7.75
N PHE A 166 -11.01 11.84 -7.23
CA PHE A 166 -11.13 10.44 -6.89
C PHE A 166 -10.34 10.13 -5.61
N ALA A 167 -10.89 9.30 -4.73
CA ALA A 167 -10.22 8.87 -3.49
C ALA A 167 -9.01 7.97 -3.81
N SER A 168 -7.88 8.60 -4.16
CA SER A 168 -6.63 7.95 -4.53
C SER A 168 -5.73 7.74 -3.33
N VAL A 169 -5.38 6.47 -3.03
CA VAL A 169 -4.43 6.12 -1.95
C VAL A 169 -3.09 6.81 -2.17
N GLY A 170 -2.53 6.68 -3.37
CA GLY A 170 -1.23 7.25 -3.70
C GLY A 170 -1.20 8.77 -3.57
N ALA A 171 -2.21 9.46 -4.12
CA ALA A 171 -2.27 10.92 -4.03
C ALA A 171 -2.48 11.39 -2.58
N THR A 172 -3.38 10.74 -1.83
CA THR A 172 -3.62 11.07 -0.41
C THR A 172 -2.34 10.99 0.41
N ILE A 173 -1.58 9.90 0.30
CA ILE A 173 -0.31 9.72 1.02
C ILE A 173 0.71 10.76 0.54
N ASN A 174 0.90 10.90 -0.76
CA ASN A 174 1.96 11.74 -1.32
C ASN A 174 1.75 13.23 -1.00
N ILE A 175 0.51 13.70 -1.07
CA ILE A 175 0.16 15.05 -0.62
C ILE A 175 0.36 15.20 0.90
N MET A 176 -0.01 14.20 1.69
CA MET A 176 0.21 14.19 3.14
C MET A 176 1.69 14.31 3.48
N LEU A 177 2.59 13.58 2.77
CA LEU A 177 4.04 13.66 2.95
C LEU A 177 4.60 15.07 2.68
N ALA A 178 4.11 15.77 1.68
CA ALA A 178 4.51 17.17 1.41
C ALA A 178 3.89 18.13 2.44
N ALA A 179 2.61 17.94 2.77
CA ALA A 179 1.84 18.85 3.61
C ALA A 179 2.31 18.90 5.07
N VAL A 180 2.93 17.83 5.60
CA VAL A 180 3.46 17.85 6.98
C VAL A 180 4.59 18.88 7.18
N LYS A 181 5.20 19.35 6.08
CA LYS A 181 6.23 20.39 6.07
C LYS A 181 5.74 21.72 5.46
N ALA A 182 4.48 21.80 5.01
CA ALA A 182 3.91 23.03 4.47
C ALA A 182 3.58 24.04 5.59
N LYS A 183 3.71 25.32 5.31
CA LYS A 183 3.37 26.38 6.27
C LYS A 183 1.86 26.52 6.40
N GLY A 184 1.36 26.46 7.62
CA GLY A 184 -0.06 26.60 7.91
C GLY A 184 -0.79 25.26 7.86
N ARG A 185 -2.06 25.30 7.43
CA ARG A 185 -2.96 24.15 7.45
C ARG A 185 -3.29 23.68 6.05
N THR A 186 -3.16 22.36 5.82
CA THR A 186 -3.66 21.68 4.63
C THR A 186 -4.89 20.87 5.00
N VAL A 187 -5.92 20.89 4.14
CA VAL A 187 -7.09 20.04 4.25
C VAL A 187 -7.20 19.22 2.96
N ILE A 188 -7.16 17.91 3.06
CA ILE A 188 -7.37 17.01 1.93
C ILE A 188 -8.79 16.49 2.01
N GLU A 189 -9.62 16.84 1.03
CA GLU A 189 -11.01 16.41 0.91
C GLU A 189 -11.15 15.26 -0.11
N ASN A 190 -12.12 14.39 0.09
CA ASN A 190 -12.31 13.14 -0.63
C ASN A 190 -11.06 12.23 -0.57
N ALA A 191 -10.39 12.26 0.57
CA ALA A 191 -9.22 11.44 0.86
C ALA A 191 -9.57 9.94 0.85
N ALA A 192 -8.61 9.10 0.47
CA ALA A 192 -8.73 7.65 0.60
C ALA A 192 -8.64 7.24 2.08
N LYS A 193 -9.24 6.09 2.43
CA LYS A 193 -9.48 5.66 3.83
C LYS A 193 -8.77 4.35 4.19
N GLU A 194 -7.96 3.82 3.28
CA GLU A 194 -7.29 2.55 3.44
C GLU A 194 -6.43 2.51 4.71
N PRO A 195 -6.36 1.36 5.40
CA PRO A 195 -5.58 1.20 6.63
C PRO A 195 -4.10 1.60 6.48
N GLU A 196 -3.53 1.42 5.30
CA GLU A 196 -2.16 1.78 4.97
C GLU A 196 -1.91 3.30 5.08
N ILE A 197 -2.93 4.12 4.81
CA ILE A 197 -2.86 5.58 4.98
C ILE A 197 -2.82 5.95 6.46
N ILE A 198 -3.62 5.25 7.27
CA ILE A 198 -3.64 5.42 8.72
C ILE A 198 -2.27 5.04 9.30
N ASP A 199 -1.67 3.99 8.79
CA ASP A 199 -0.36 3.50 9.22
C ASP A 199 0.75 4.52 8.94
N VAL A 200 0.79 5.08 7.73
CA VAL A 200 1.71 6.19 7.37
C VAL A 200 1.49 7.41 8.25
N ALA A 201 0.24 7.81 8.48
CA ALA A 201 -0.07 8.96 9.34
C ALA A 201 0.33 8.71 10.80
N ASN A 202 0.25 7.46 11.28
CA ASN A 202 0.71 7.07 12.62
C ASN A 202 2.23 7.23 12.74
N LEU A 203 3.02 6.77 11.75
CA LEU A 203 4.47 7.01 11.74
C LEU A 203 4.77 8.50 11.74
N LEU A 204 4.17 9.27 10.82
CA LEU A 204 4.39 10.72 10.74
C LEU A 204 4.03 11.42 12.05
N THR A 205 2.95 11.00 12.71
CA THR A 205 2.52 11.55 14.02
C THR A 205 3.53 11.20 15.11
N LYS A 206 4.06 9.97 15.12
CA LYS A 206 5.15 9.58 16.02
C LYS A 206 6.42 10.39 15.78
N MET A 207 6.66 10.82 14.54
CA MET A 207 7.77 11.71 14.17
C MET A 207 7.47 13.20 14.50
N GLY A 208 6.30 13.54 15.03
CA GLY A 208 5.94 14.90 15.46
C GLY A 208 4.98 15.63 14.54
N ALA A 209 4.50 15.03 13.45
CA ALA A 209 3.48 15.63 12.58
C ALA A 209 2.13 15.80 13.29
N ARG A 210 1.36 16.80 12.85
CA ARG A 210 0.03 17.11 13.39
C ARG A 210 -1.04 16.81 12.38
N ILE A 211 -1.54 15.57 12.41
CA ILE A 211 -2.50 15.03 11.44
C ILE A 211 -3.78 14.61 12.16
N ARG A 212 -4.94 14.91 11.58
CA ARG A 212 -6.27 14.54 12.10
C ARG A 212 -7.19 14.10 10.97
N GLY A 213 -8.21 13.30 11.30
CA GLY A 213 -9.22 12.85 10.35
C GLY A 213 -8.80 11.70 9.43
N VAL A 214 -7.62 11.11 9.64
CA VAL A 214 -7.18 9.95 8.84
C VAL A 214 -8.15 8.78 9.02
N GLY A 215 -8.46 8.08 7.93
CA GLY A 215 -9.51 7.06 7.90
C GLY A 215 -10.91 7.62 7.64
N THR A 216 -11.06 8.95 7.54
CA THR A 216 -12.27 9.62 7.05
C THR A 216 -12.04 10.19 5.63
N ASP A 217 -13.05 10.84 5.06
CA ASP A 217 -12.92 11.51 3.76
C ASP A 217 -12.21 12.87 3.82
N THR A 218 -11.88 13.35 5.02
CA THR A 218 -11.25 14.65 5.21
C THR A 218 -10.07 14.53 6.17
N ILE A 219 -8.87 14.84 5.68
CA ILE A 219 -7.63 14.82 6.46
C ILE A 219 -7.15 16.26 6.64
N THR A 220 -6.90 16.64 7.88
CA THR A 220 -6.36 17.97 8.23
C THR A 220 -4.94 17.81 8.76
N ILE A 221 -4.01 18.61 8.23
CA ILE A 221 -2.58 18.58 8.54
C ILE A 221 -2.15 20.00 8.90
N ASP A 222 -1.64 20.17 10.11
CA ASP A 222 -0.96 21.41 10.50
C ASP A 222 0.56 21.19 10.34
N GLY A 223 1.20 21.92 9.44
CA GLY A 223 2.62 21.72 9.11
C GLY A 223 3.55 22.00 10.30
N VAL A 224 4.71 21.33 10.29
CA VAL A 224 5.73 21.42 11.34
C VAL A 224 7.12 21.67 10.75
N GLU A 225 7.96 22.40 11.47
CA GLU A 225 9.33 22.70 11.02
C GLU A 225 10.26 21.50 11.21
N HIS A 226 10.15 20.80 12.34
CA HIS A 226 11.03 19.70 12.70
C HIS A 226 10.24 18.41 12.89
N MET A 227 10.84 17.29 12.49
CA MET A 227 10.34 15.93 12.73
C MET A 227 11.48 15.09 13.32
N HIS A 228 11.21 14.45 14.44
CA HIS A 228 12.18 13.64 15.17
C HIS A 228 12.13 12.16 14.79
N GLY A 229 13.07 11.38 15.30
CA GLY A 229 13.10 9.93 15.14
C GLY A 229 11.90 9.23 15.77
N ALA A 230 11.59 8.03 15.30
CA ALA A 230 10.48 7.24 15.80
C ALA A 230 10.72 5.73 15.65
N TYR A 231 9.95 4.95 16.43
CA TYR A 231 9.81 3.50 16.29
C TYR A 231 8.42 3.20 15.78
N HIS A 232 8.31 2.35 14.74
CA HIS A 232 7.03 2.02 14.15
C HIS A 232 6.98 0.55 13.73
N GLU A 233 5.88 -0.12 14.02
CA GLU A 233 5.59 -1.47 13.56
C GLU A 233 4.53 -1.38 12.45
N ILE A 234 4.84 -1.98 11.31
CA ILE A 234 3.95 -2.00 10.13
C ILE A 234 2.75 -2.88 10.45
N ILE A 235 1.54 -2.42 10.09
CA ILE A 235 0.33 -3.22 10.21
C ILE A 235 0.42 -4.50 9.38
N PRO A 236 -0.25 -5.60 9.81
CA PRO A 236 -0.32 -6.83 9.01
C PRO A 236 -0.97 -6.62 7.64
N ASP A 237 -0.50 -7.35 6.63
CA ASP A 237 -1.01 -7.25 5.26
C ASP A 237 -2.41 -7.86 5.12
N ARG A 238 -3.42 -7.01 4.97
CA ARG A 238 -4.81 -7.44 4.77
C ARG A 238 -5.03 -8.17 3.44
N ILE A 239 -4.20 -7.93 2.43
CA ILE A 239 -4.34 -8.58 1.12
C ILE A 239 -3.74 -9.99 1.18
N GLU A 240 -2.59 -10.16 1.82
CA GLU A 240 -2.03 -11.47 2.14
C GLU A 240 -2.99 -12.28 3.01
N ALA A 241 -3.48 -11.70 4.11
CA ALA A 241 -4.45 -12.33 5.00
C ALA A 241 -5.73 -12.76 4.26
N GLY A 242 -6.28 -11.87 3.44
CA GLY A 242 -7.46 -12.14 2.63
C GLY A 242 -7.23 -13.27 1.62
N THR A 243 -6.05 -13.32 1.01
CA THR A 243 -5.66 -14.41 0.10
C THR A 243 -5.61 -15.74 0.83
N PHE A 244 -4.99 -15.82 2.01
CA PHE A 244 -4.96 -17.03 2.81
C PHE A 244 -6.34 -17.44 3.35
N LEU A 245 -7.22 -16.49 3.70
CA LEU A 245 -8.62 -16.80 4.04
C LEU A 245 -9.36 -17.44 2.86
N ILE A 246 -9.13 -16.95 1.64
CA ILE A 246 -9.73 -17.52 0.42
C ILE A 246 -9.16 -18.91 0.12
N ILE A 247 -7.85 -19.12 0.26
CA ILE A 247 -7.20 -20.42 0.10
C ILE A 247 -7.77 -21.42 1.13
N ALA A 248 -7.86 -20.98 2.40
CA ALA A 248 -8.44 -21.81 3.46
C ALA A 248 -9.90 -22.18 3.18
N ALA A 249 -10.69 -21.25 2.63
CA ALA A 249 -12.07 -21.52 2.22
C ALA A 249 -12.16 -22.49 1.03
N ALA A 250 -11.19 -22.46 0.10
CA ALA A 250 -11.18 -23.32 -1.08
C ALA A 250 -10.76 -24.76 -0.77
N ILE A 251 -9.63 -24.93 -0.09
CA ILE A 251 -8.94 -26.23 0.06
C ILE A 251 -8.48 -26.53 1.49
N GLY A 252 -8.78 -25.65 2.46
CA GLY A 252 -8.45 -25.88 3.85
C GLY A 252 -9.27 -27.02 4.48
N GLU A 253 -8.70 -27.71 5.46
CA GLU A 253 -9.41 -28.55 6.41
C GLU A 253 -9.68 -27.78 7.70
N LYS A 254 -8.63 -27.29 8.32
CA LYS A 254 -8.65 -26.33 9.43
C LYS A 254 -7.40 -25.47 9.35
N MET A 255 -7.55 -24.22 9.02
CA MET A 255 -6.43 -23.28 8.94
C MET A 255 -6.60 -22.14 9.92
N VAL A 256 -5.50 -21.74 10.56
CA VAL A 256 -5.43 -20.56 11.44
C VAL A 256 -4.65 -19.48 10.71
N ILE A 257 -5.26 -18.34 10.47
CA ILE A 257 -4.62 -17.17 9.89
C ILE A 257 -4.44 -16.19 11.04
N GLN A 258 -3.20 -15.99 11.48
CA GLN A 258 -2.84 -15.18 12.65
C GLN A 258 -2.05 -13.92 12.30
N ASN A 259 -1.89 -13.04 13.25
CA ASN A 259 -1.32 -11.71 13.06
C ASN A 259 -2.10 -10.92 12.01
N ILE A 260 -3.41 -10.72 12.25
CA ILE A 260 -4.29 -9.97 11.35
C ILE A 260 -5.09 -8.93 12.13
N ILE A 261 -5.58 -7.94 11.42
CA ILE A 261 -6.59 -6.99 11.91
C ILE A 261 -7.91 -7.34 11.21
N PRO A 262 -8.78 -8.15 11.82
CA PRO A 262 -9.98 -8.66 11.14
C PRO A 262 -10.91 -7.58 10.59
N GLN A 263 -10.94 -6.40 11.21
CA GLN A 263 -11.72 -5.25 10.77
C GLN A 263 -11.31 -4.74 9.38
N HIS A 264 -10.05 -4.92 9.00
CA HIS A 264 -9.56 -4.57 7.66
C HIS A 264 -10.08 -5.50 6.56
N LEU A 265 -10.70 -6.62 6.95
CA LEU A 265 -11.18 -7.69 6.06
C LEU A 265 -12.70 -7.90 6.11
N ASP A 266 -13.45 -7.00 6.77
CA ASP A 266 -14.89 -7.19 7.01
C ASP A 266 -15.68 -7.47 5.73
N ALA A 267 -15.36 -6.78 4.63
CA ALA A 267 -16.02 -7.00 3.33
C ALA A 267 -15.80 -8.42 2.79
N LEU A 268 -14.57 -8.96 2.88
CA LEU A 268 -14.27 -10.33 2.47
C LEU A 268 -14.92 -11.35 3.43
N ILE A 269 -14.76 -11.14 4.75
CA ILE A 269 -15.30 -12.04 5.78
C ILE A 269 -16.83 -12.16 5.63
N SER A 270 -17.51 -11.06 5.33
CA SER A 270 -18.94 -11.05 5.06
C SER A 270 -19.29 -11.93 3.87
N LYS A 271 -18.54 -11.83 2.76
CA LYS A 271 -18.78 -12.65 1.55
C LYS A 271 -18.48 -14.13 1.77
N LEU A 272 -17.40 -14.47 2.47
CA LEU A 272 -17.09 -15.86 2.81
C LEU A 272 -18.19 -16.49 3.71
N LYS A 273 -18.74 -15.72 4.68
CA LYS A 273 -19.87 -16.18 5.49
C LYS A 273 -21.14 -16.36 4.66
N GLU A 274 -21.44 -15.46 3.72
CA GLU A 274 -22.56 -15.56 2.78
C GLU A 274 -22.47 -16.82 1.91
N MET A 275 -21.23 -17.20 1.50
CA MET A 275 -20.95 -18.44 0.79
C MET A 275 -21.13 -19.71 1.66
N GLY A 276 -21.24 -19.55 2.98
CA GLY A 276 -21.40 -20.66 3.92
C GLY A 276 -20.11 -21.14 4.59
N ILE A 277 -19.00 -20.41 4.44
CA ILE A 277 -17.73 -20.75 5.09
C ILE A 277 -17.85 -20.53 6.60
N LYS A 278 -17.46 -21.57 7.36
CA LYS A 278 -17.40 -21.52 8.83
C LYS A 278 -16.08 -20.92 9.27
N MET A 279 -16.16 -19.84 10.06
CA MET A 279 -15.01 -19.12 10.57
C MET A 279 -15.23 -18.70 12.01
N GLU A 280 -14.17 -18.75 12.82
CA GLU A 280 -14.14 -18.23 14.20
C GLU A 280 -13.05 -17.15 14.33
N LYS A 281 -13.41 -16.02 14.91
CA LYS A 281 -12.46 -14.95 15.24
C LYS A 281 -11.96 -15.16 16.66
N ILE A 282 -10.63 -15.27 16.84
CA ILE A 282 -9.96 -15.47 18.12
C ILE A 282 -8.84 -14.43 18.24
N GLY A 283 -9.12 -13.33 18.92
CA GLY A 283 -8.15 -12.22 19.05
C GLY A 283 -7.76 -11.63 17.69
N ASP A 284 -6.48 -11.69 17.38
CA ASP A 284 -5.85 -11.27 16.11
C ASP A 284 -5.78 -12.40 15.07
N SER A 285 -6.58 -13.44 15.22
CA SER A 285 -6.57 -14.62 14.35
C SER A 285 -7.97 -14.96 13.87
N ILE A 286 -8.05 -15.60 12.69
CA ILE A 286 -9.26 -16.24 12.20
C ILE A 286 -8.96 -17.72 11.93
N VAL A 287 -9.77 -18.59 12.53
CA VAL A 287 -9.81 -20.02 12.21
C VAL A 287 -10.83 -20.24 11.11
N VAL A 288 -10.41 -20.82 10.00
CA VAL A 288 -11.26 -21.19 8.89
C VAL A 288 -11.40 -22.71 8.86
N TYR A 289 -12.62 -23.20 8.84
CA TYR A 289 -12.93 -24.62 8.67
C TYR A 289 -13.24 -24.90 7.21
N GLY A 290 -12.78 -26.04 6.72
CA GLY A 290 -12.97 -26.45 5.34
C GLY A 290 -14.43 -26.43 4.90
N ASN A 291 -14.64 -26.21 3.61
CA ASN A 291 -15.99 -26.29 3.05
C ASN A 291 -16.39 -27.75 2.80
N ASP A 292 -17.68 -28.01 2.87
CA ASP A 292 -18.29 -29.32 2.63
C ASP A 292 -18.72 -29.56 1.16
N GLY A 293 -18.24 -28.72 0.24
CA GLY A 293 -18.59 -28.75 -1.18
C GLY A 293 -19.92 -28.02 -1.52
N ASN A 294 -20.54 -27.37 -0.55
CA ASN A 294 -21.83 -26.65 -0.71
C ASN A 294 -21.68 -25.12 -0.68
N LEU A 295 -20.69 -24.59 -1.38
CA LEU A 295 -20.50 -23.13 -1.44
C LEU A 295 -21.66 -22.47 -2.19
N LYS A 296 -22.32 -21.51 -1.52
CA LYS A 296 -23.42 -20.73 -2.10
C LYS A 296 -22.89 -19.66 -3.05
N PRO A 297 -23.63 -19.37 -4.14
CA PRO A 297 -23.27 -18.28 -5.02
C PRO A 297 -23.46 -16.92 -4.34
N VAL A 298 -22.63 -15.94 -4.72
CA VAL A 298 -22.69 -14.58 -4.19
C VAL A 298 -22.46 -13.54 -5.29
N GLU A 299 -22.95 -12.33 -5.04
CA GLU A 299 -22.59 -11.15 -5.84
C GLU A 299 -21.54 -10.32 -5.10
N VAL A 300 -20.48 -9.98 -5.82
CA VAL A 300 -19.36 -9.16 -5.31
C VAL A 300 -19.12 -7.98 -6.22
N LYS A 301 -18.96 -6.80 -5.63
CA LYS A 301 -18.57 -5.59 -6.33
C LYS A 301 -17.34 -5.00 -5.66
N THR A 302 -16.25 -4.84 -6.42
CA THR A 302 -15.07 -4.15 -5.91
C THR A 302 -15.38 -2.66 -5.68
N GLN A 303 -14.85 -2.11 -4.61
CA GLN A 303 -15.07 -0.72 -4.22
C GLN A 303 -13.86 -0.20 -3.45
N ILE A 304 -13.72 1.13 -3.37
CA ILE A 304 -12.76 1.77 -2.46
C ILE A 304 -13.05 1.33 -1.02
N TYR A 305 -12.00 1.30 -0.19
CA TYR A 305 -12.13 0.90 1.22
C TYR A 305 -13.17 1.78 1.97
N PRO A 306 -14.02 1.20 2.84
CA PRO A 306 -14.02 -0.18 3.35
C PRO A 306 -14.79 -1.21 2.49
N GLY A 307 -15.05 -0.93 1.21
CA GLY A 307 -15.65 -1.90 0.30
C GLY A 307 -14.71 -3.06 -0.03
N PHE A 308 -15.19 -3.98 -0.91
CA PHE A 308 -14.43 -5.16 -1.29
C PHE A 308 -13.17 -4.77 -2.11
N ALA A 309 -12.01 -5.16 -1.59
CA ALA A 309 -10.72 -4.82 -2.20
C ALA A 309 -10.55 -5.46 -3.59
N THR A 310 -10.20 -4.63 -4.59
CA THR A 310 -9.93 -5.10 -5.95
C THR A 310 -8.77 -6.11 -6.01
N ASP A 311 -7.82 -6.06 -5.06
CA ASP A 311 -6.68 -7.00 -4.99
C ASP A 311 -7.10 -8.41 -4.53
N LEU A 312 -8.27 -8.56 -3.92
CA LEU A 312 -8.85 -9.85 -3.53
C LEU A 312 -9.86 -10.39 -4.56
N GLN A 313 -10.09 -9.67 -5.65
CA GLN A 313 -11.05 -10.06 -6.69
C GLN A 313 -10.61 -11.32 -7.42
N GLN A 314 -9.34 -11.44 -7.81
CA GLN A 314 -8.82 -12.59 -8.54
C GLN A 314 -8.86 -13.88 -7.71
N PRO A 315 -8.31 -13.94 -6.49
CA PRO A 315 -8.38 -15.15 -5.68
C PRO A 315 -9.84 -15.50 -5.33
N LEU A 316 -10.71 -14.52 -5.04
CA LEU A 316 -12.11 -14.80 -4.80
C LEU A 316 -12.82 -15.35 -6.04
N THR A 317 -12.57 -14.79 -7.23
CA THR A 317 -13.12 -15.31 -8.48
C THR A 317 -12.77 -16.79 -8.68
N THR A 318 -11.55 -17.18 -8.33
CA THR A 318 -11.12 -18.57 -8.36
C THR A 318 -11.93 -19.46 -7.40
N LEU A 319 -12.13 -19.00 -6.15
CA LEU A 319 -12.99 -19.70 -5.19
C LEU A 319 -14.43 -19.83 -5.69
N LEU A 320 -14.99 -18.80 -6.32
CA LEU A 320 -16.36 -18.80 -6.83
C LEU A 320 -16.60 -19.83 -7.92
N THR A 321 -15.56 -20.32 -8.64
CA THR A 321 -15.69 -21.42 -9.60
C THR A 321 -16.05 -22.75 -8.95
N GLN A 322 -15.90 -22.88 -7.63
CA GLN A 322 -16.23 -24.06 -6.82
C GLN A 322 -17.66 -23.99 -6.26
N GLY A 323 -18.38 -22.90 -6.48
CA GLY A 323 -19.70 -22.68 -5.92
C GLY A 323 -20.83 -23.39 -6.69
N ASN A 324 -21.90 -23.72 -5.97
CA ASN A 324 -23.10 -24.33 -6.53
C ASN A 324 -24.07 -23.25 -7.02
N GLY A 325 -23.96 -22.84 -8.29
CA GLY A 325 -24.83 -21.84 -8.89
C GLY A 325 -24.04 -20.70 -9.54
N GLN A 326 -24.72 -19.62 -9.89
CA GLN A 326 -24.14 -18.50 -10.60
C GLN A 326 -23.74 -17.38 -9.63
N SER A 327 -22.46 -17.10 -9.52
CA SER A 327 -21.91 -15.93 -8.84
C SER A 327 -21.62 -14.79 -9.84
N LYS A 328 -21.66 -13.54 -9.35
CA LYS A 328 -21.38 -12.35 -10.17
C LYS A 328 -20.30 -11.51 -9.52
N VAL A 329 -19.28 -11.17 -10.29
CA VAL A 329 -18.21 -10.25 -9.88
C VAL A 329 -18.24 -9.01 -10.76
N SER A 330 -18.32 -7.84 -10.14
CA SER A 330 -18.28 -6.53 -10.81
C SER A 330 -17.03 -5.78 -10.37
N GLU A 331 -16.10 -5.55 -11.31
CA GLU A 331 -14.89 -4.74 -11.07
C GLU A 331 -15.17 -3.28 -11.39
N THR A 332 -14.95 -2.38 -10.43
CA THR A 332 -15.23 -0.95 -10.60
C THR A 332 -14.00 -0.06 -10.42
N ILE A 333 -12.86 -0.64 -10.05
CA ILE A 333 -11.61 0.10 -9.81
C ILE A 333 -10.71 0.03 -11.05
N TYR A 334 -10.51 -1.18 -11.61
CA TYR A 334 -9.65 -1.39 -12.78
C TYR A 334 -10.38 -2.14 -13.89
N LYS A 335 -10.69 -1.47 -15.00
CA LYS A 335 -11.52 -1.98 -16.11
C LYS A 335 -11.04 -3.30 -16.71
N GLU A 336 -9.74 -3.57 -16.73
CA GLU A 336 -9.15 -4.75 -17.39
C GLU A 336 -8.69 -5.85 -16.42
N ARG A 337 -9.22 -5.88 -15.20
CA ARG A 337 -8.72 -6.78 -14.15
C ARG A 337 -9.32 -8.21 -14.20
N PHE A 338 -9.88 -8.62 -15.34
CA PHE A 338 -10.41 -9.99 -15.57
C PHE A 338 -9.49 -10.86 -16.43
N LYS A 339 -8.25 -10.47 -16.70
CA LYS A 339 -7.30 -11.25 -17.54
C LYS A 339 -7.04 -12.66 -17.02
N HIS A 340 -7.12 -12.88 -15.70
CA HIS A 340 -6.99 -14.19 -15.06
C HIS A 340 -8.11 -15.15 -15.44
N CYS A 341 -9.32 -14.69 -15.81
CA CYS A 341 -10.42 -15.54 -16.22
C CYS A 341 -10.07 -16.35 -17.48
N ALA A 342 -9.26 -15.77 -18.39
CA ALA A 342 -8.78 -16.50 -19.56
C ALA A 342 -7.85 -17.67 -19.20
N GLN A 343 -7.15 -17.58 -18.07
CA GLN A 343 -6.32 -18.68 -17.56
C GLN A 343 -7.18 -19.73 -16.85
N LEU A 344 -8.17 -19.32 -16.05
CA LEU A 344 -9.12 -20.24 -15.43
C LEU A 344 -9.89 -21.07 -16.46
N ASN A 345 -10.22 -20.48 -17.61
CA ASN A 345 -10.90 -21.22 -18.70
C ASN A 345 -10.04 -22.31 -19.36
N LYS A 346 -8.72 -22.34 -19.10
CA LYS A 346 -7.83 -23.39 -19.61
C LYS A 346 -7.74 -24.59 -18.66
N MET A 347 -8.20 -24.44 -17.44
CA MET A 347 -8.21 -25.46 -16.39
C MET A 347 -9.55 -26.18 -16.32
#